data_2e606dc66122987a7bcc6fbac36044cd
#
_entry.id   2e606dc66122987a7bcc6fbac36044cd
#
_cell.length_a   1.000
_cell.length_b   1.000
_cell.length_c   1.000
_cell.angle_alpha   90.00
_cell.angle_beta   90.00
_cell.angle_gamma   90.00
#
_symmetry.space_group_name_H-M   'P 1'
#
loop_
_entity.id
_entity.type
_entity.pdbx_description
1 polymer ?
#
loop_
_entity_poly.entity_id
_entity_poly.type
_entity_poly.pdbx_seq_one_letter_code
_entity_poly.pdbx_strand_id
1 'polypeptide(L)'
;MSPVESITQGLQGSSQLDDLFLREMPQPDNSLFDAARYHFQNPGKNFRAKLALSSGTALNLNSQDSLHWAAACELLHNASLIHDDISDASMHRRGQTSIHHQFGSDMALCLGDWMVAKAFELSARHSIHGGQLVSLLAKAMQETCSGQISDINQRQCATVSAWKDIATGKTSPLLLAPIKGAAIIAQLKDSLHNLERLVEFCGLAYQGRNDINDIVPSSHRSSDLDGRKPNLVISIYGNLDSGNRKLFSQWYSSEDVSRVSHWQKNIASSDAILRANELVEHWLAEADVLVSLIPSELRFISQGLVESVKQTAT
;
A
#
# COMPACT_ATOMS: atom_id res chain seq x y z
N MET A 1 15.35 -2.72 22.35
CA MET A 1 15.14 -2.40 20.92
C MET A 1 13.64 -2.17 20.74
N SER A 2 13.21 -1.02 20.28
CA SER A 2 11.78 -0.76 20.08
C SER A 2 11.26 -1.56 18.88
N PRO A 3 9.95 -1.90 18.82
CA PRO A 3 9.35 -2.59 17.67
C PRO A 3 9.56 -1.86 16.33
N VAL A 4 9.63 -0.52 16.37
CA VAL A 4 9.94 0.33 15.19
C VAL A 4 11.40 0.20 14.78
N GLU A 5 12.34 0.17 15.74
CA GLU A 5 13.75 -0.06 15.44
C GLU A 5 14.00 -1.44 14.83
N SER A 6 13.22 -2.46 15.18
CA SER A 6 13.34 -3.80 14.58
C SER A 6 12.91 -3.83 13.09
N ILE A 7 11.85 -3.12 12.74
CA ILE A 7 11.42 -2.98 11.32
C ILE A 7 12.43 -2.09 10.57
N THR A 8 13.08 -1.14 11.26
CA THR A 8 14.11 -0.26 10.67
C THR A 8 15.51 -0.87 10.71
N GLN A 9 15.83 -1.74 11.67
CA GLN A 9 17.11 -2.49 11.77
C GLN A 9 17.20 -3.73 10.86
N GLY A 10 16.17 -4.03 10.07
CA GLY A 10 16.34 -4.81 8.85
C GLY A 10 17.41 -4.21 7.90
N LEU A 11 18.21 -3.25 8.41
CA LEU A 11 19.27 -2.53 7.73
C LEU A 11 20.50 -3.40 7.41
N GLN A 12 20.72 -4.52 8.11
CA GLN A 12 21.73 -5.50 7.67
C GLN A 12 21.25 -6.30 6.43
N GLY A 13 19.92 -6.38 6.22
CA GLY A 13 19.34 -6.94 5.01
C GLY A 13 19.24 -5.96 3.83
N SER A 14 19.44 -4.63 4.02
CA SER A 14 19.30 -3.68 2.92
C SER A 14 20.41 -3.84 1.88
N SER A 15 21.66 -4.07 2.29
CA SER A 15 22.76 -4.31 1.35
C SER A 15 22.57 -5.63 0.57
N GLN A 16 22.12 -6.69 1.24
CA GLN A 16 21.85 -7.98 0.59
C GLN A 16 20.63 -7.92 -0.35
N LEU A 17 19.60 -7.15 0.03
CA LEU A 17 18.43 -6.93 -0.81
C LEU A 17 18.80 -6.09 -2.04
N ASP A 18 19.59 -5.04 -1.87
CA ASP A 18 20.09 -4.18 -2.95
C ASP A 18 21.00 -5.00 -3.90
N ASP A 19 21.88 -5.85 -3.36
CA ASP A 19 22.71 -6.77 -4.15
C ASP A 19 21.86 -7.79 -4.91
N LEU A 20 20.77 -8.28 -4.31
CA LEU A 20 19.84 -9.18 -4.98
C LEU A 20 19.12 -8.46 -6.12
N PHE A 21 18.60 -7.26 -5.89
CA PHE A 21 17.97 -6.47 -6.94
C PHE A 21 18.92 -6.18 -8.09
N LEU A 22 20.17 -5.78 -7.82
CA LEU A 22 21.18 -5.55 -8.88
C LEU A 22 21.43 -6.80 -9.75
N ARG A 23 21.39 -7.99 -9.17
CA ARG A 23 21.58 -9.25 -9.92
C ARG A 23 20.33 -9.70 -10.68
N GLU A 24 19.15 -9.50 -10.09
CA GLU A 24 17.89 -10.03 -10.60
C GLU A 24 17.15 -9.07 -11.52
N MET A 25 17.48 -7.77 -11.51
CA MET A 25 16.87 -6.78 -12.40
C MET A 25 17.37 -6.90 -13.85
N PRO A 26 16.65 -6.32 -14.83
CA PRO A 26 17.11 -6.30 -16.22
C PRO A 26 18.54 -5.85 -16.33
N GLN A 27 19.37 -6.59 -17.09
CA GLN A 27 20.79 -6.28 -17.30
C GLN A 27 20.98 -5.27 -18.46
N PRO A 28 22.17 -4.67 -18.66
CA PRO A 28 22.39 -3.58 -19.62
C PRO A 28 22.04 -3.91 -21.08
N ASP A 29 22.00 -5.17 -21.46
CA ASP A 29 21.59 -5.66 -22.78
C ASP A 29 20.08 -5.81 -22.96
N ASN A 30 19.31 -5.66 -21.86
CA ASN A 30 17.86 -5.77 -21.87
C ASN A 30 17.22 -4.39 -22.13
N SER A 31 16.22 -4.33 -23.01
CA SER A 31 15.49 -3.10 -23.35
C SER A 31 14.77 -2.43 -22.17
N LEU A 32 14.50 -3.14 -21.08
CA LEU A 32 13.90 -2.61 -19.86
C LEU A 32 14.92 -2.01 -18.87
N PHE A 33 16.23 -2.16 -19.14
CA PHE A 33 17.29 -1.80 -18.18
C PHE A 33 17.20 -0.35 -17.69
N ASP A 34 17.13 0.61 -18.62
CA ASP A 34 17.14 2.03 -18.25
C ASP A 34 15.91 2.43 -17.45
N ALA A 35 14.74 1.93 -17.80
CA ALA A 35 13.51 2.19 -17.07
C ALA A 35 13.52 1.54 -15.66
N ALA A 36 14.04 0.31 -15.55
CA ALA A 36 14.20 -0.37 -14.27
C ALA A 36 15.20 0.36 -13.38
N ARG A 37 16.37 0.71 -13.90
CA ARG A 37 17.39 1.48 -13.18
C ARG A 37 16.84 2.82 -12.70
N TYR A 38 16.13 3.56 -13.54
CA TYR A 38 15.50 4.81 -13.19
C TYR A 38 14.48 4.64 -12.04
N HIS A 39 13.61 3.63 -12.11
CA HIS A 39 12.63 3.36 -11.05
C HIS A 39 13.31 3.12 -9.68
N PHE A 40 14.39 2.35 -9.64
CA PHE A 40 15.10 2.00 -8.41
C PHE A 40 16.13 3.02 -7.95
N GLN A 41 16.33 4.14 -8.67
CA GLN A 41 17.08 5.30 -8.12
C GLN A 41 16.40 5.89 -6.88
N ASN A 42 15.07 5.82 -6.81
CA ASN A 42 14.26 6.22 -5.66
C ASN A 42 13.38 5.04 -5.18
N PRO A 43 13.96 4.01 -4.56
CA PRO A 43 13.26 2.77 -4.23
C PRO A 43 12.17 2.93 -3.17
N GLY A 44 12.12 4.11 -2.50
CA GLY A 44 11.23 4.33 -1.37
C GLY A 44 11.77 3.68 -0.09
N LYS A 45 10.86 3.32 0.83
CA LYS A 45 11.23 2.80 2.15
C LYS A 45 11.48 1.28 2.19
N ASN A 46 11.25 0.56 1.10
CA ASN A 46 11.30 -0.92 1.01
C ASN A 46 10.52 -1.60 2.15
N PHE A 47 9.34 -1.05 2.46
CA PHE A 47 8.60 -1.42 3.67
C PHE A 47 8.14 -2.88 3.66
N ARG A 48 7.68 -3.38 2.52
CA ARG A 48 7.20 -4.76 2.40
C ARG A 48 8.35 -5.77 2.49
N ALA A 49 9.48 -5.44 1.90
CA ALA A 49 10.68 -6.25 2.03
C ALA A 49 11.16 -6.31 3.50
N LYS A 50 11.21 -5.17 4.19
CA LYS A 50 11.57 -5.11 5.62
C LYS A 50 10.60 -5.93 6.48
N LEU A 51 9.30 -5.84 6.19
CA LEU A 51 8.29 -6.60 6.90
C LEU A 51 8.46 -8.12 6.69
N ALA A 52 8.78 -8.56 5.45
CA ALA A 52 9.08 -9.95 5.16
C ALA A 52 10.35 -10.44 5.85
N LEU A 53 11.44 -9.67 5.81
CA LEU A 53 12.72 -10.02 6.46
C LEU A 53 12.56 -10.09 7.98
N SER A 54 11.88 -9.12 8.58
CA SER A 54 11.62 -9.11 10.03
C SER A 54 10.76 -10.31 10.44
N SER A 55 9.74 -10.65 9.64
CA SER A 55 8.91 -11.84 9.87
C SER A 55 9.73 -13.13 9.72
N GLY A 56 10.60 -13.21 8.72
CA GLY A 56 11.50 -14.32 8.52
C GLY A 56 12.46 -14.52 9.70
N THR A 57 13.01 -13.43 10.22
CA THR A 57 13.88 -13.44 11.41
C THR A 57 13.11 -13.93 12.64
N ALA A 58 11.91 -13.40 12.89
CA ALA A 58 11.07 -13.77 14.03
C ALA A 58 10.67 -15.26 14.01
N LEU A 59 10.52 -15.83 12.81
CA LEU A 59 10.15 -17.23 12.58
C LEU A 59 11.38 -18.14 12.35
N ASN A 60 12.60 -17.64 12.53
CA ASN A 60 13.85 -18.38 12.34
C ASN A 60 14.00 -19.02 10.94
N LEU A 61 13.54 -18.33 9.90
CA LEU A 61 13.66 -18.81 8.53
C LEU A 61 15.10 -18.76 8.01
N ASN A 62 15.41 -19.58 7.02
CA ASN A 62 16.67 -19.47 6.28
C ASN A 62 16.79 -18.07 5.66
N SER A 63 17.99 -17.49 5.75
CA SER A 63 18.24 -16.11 5.28
C SER A 63 18.02 -15.94 3.78
N GLN A 64 18.38 -16.95 2.96
CA GLN A 64 18.21 -16.90 1.51
C GLN A 64 16.72 -16.97 1.12
N ASP A 65 15.93 -17.83 1.79
CA ASP A 65 14.49 -17.93 1.57
C ASP A 65 13.79 -16.64 1.97
N SER A 66 14.16 -16.06 3.13
CA SER A 66 13.66 -14.76 3.59
C SER A 66 13.99 -13.65 2.62
N LEU A 67 15.19 -13.65 2.04
CA LEU A 67 15.65 -12.64 1.08
C LEU A 67 14.88 -12.71 -0.24
N HIS A 68 14.72 -13.92 -0.80
CA HIS A 68 13.93 -14.13 -2.02
C HIS A 68 12.47 -13.72 -1.81
N TRP A 69 11.88 -14.09 -0.67
CA TRP A 69 10.51 -13.72 -0.34
C TRP A 69 10.35 -12.20 -0.17
N ALA A 70 11.28 -11.55 0.50
CA ALA A 70 11.29 -10.10 0.67
C ALA A 70 11.38 -9.35 -0.66
N ALA A 71 12.28 -9.80 -1.54
CA ALA A 71 12.44 -9.24 -2.88
C ALA A 71 11.17 -9.45 -3.71
N ALA A 72 10.55 -10.63 -3.66
CA ALA A 72 9.30 -10.92 -4.36
C ALA A 72 8.16 -9.98 -3.93
N CYS A 73 7.98 -9.79 -2.61
CA CYS A 73 6.94 -8.89 -2.08
C CYS A 73 7.18 -7.44 -2.50
N GLU A 74 8.43 -6.97 -2.46
CA GLU A 74 8.75 -5.58 -2.82
C GLU A 74 8.61 -5.35 -4.33
N LEU A 75 9.04 -6.31 -5.17
CA LEU A 75 8.88 -6.23 -6.64
C LEU A 75 7.40 -6.18 -7.03
N LEU A 76 6.57 -7.04 -6.44
CA LEU A 76 5.13 -7.04 -6.74
C LEU A 76 4.47 -5.72 -6.36
N HIS A 77 4.88 -5.13 -5.24
CA HIS A 77 4.41 -3.80 -4.85
C HIS A 77 4.89 -2.72 -5.84
N ASN A 78 6.16 -2.74 -6.24
CA ASN A 78 6.67 -1.76 -7.21
C ASN A 78 5.97 -1.90 -8.56
N ALA A 79 5.68 -3.13 -9.01
CA ALA A 79 4.84 -3.37 -10.19
C ALA A 79 3.46 -2.72 -10.06
N SER A 80 2.79 -2.92 -8.90
CA SER A 80 1.47 -2.31 -8.66
C SER A 80 1.51 -0.78 -8.71
N LEU A 81 2.59 -0.15 -8.22
CA LEU A 81 2.76 1.31 -8.29
C LEU A 81 2.95 1.81 -9.73
N ILE A 82 3.70 1.08 -10.57
CA ILE A 82 3.89 1.44 -11.98
C ILE A 82 2.56 1.35 -12.74
N HIS A 83 1.78 0.27 -12.52
CA HIS A 83 0.46 0.11 -13.14
C HIS A 83 -0.55 1.13 -12.61
N ASP A 84 -0.48 1.48 -11.32
CA ASP A 84 -1.30 2.53 -10.72
C ASP A 84 -1.02 3.91 -11.35
N ASP A 85 0.25 4.25 -11.55
CA ASP A 85 0.65 5.50 -12.22
C ASP A 85 0.10 5.61 -13.65
N ILE A 86 0.03 4.49 -14.40
CA ILE A 86 -0.59 4.47 -15.74
C ILE A 86 -2.10 4.73 -15.61
N SER A 87 -2.76 3.99 -14.72
CA SER A 87 -4.21 4.03 -14.54
C SER A 87 -4.71 5.39 -14.06
N ASP A 88 -3.92 6.05 -13.20
CA ASP A 88 -4.22 7.35 -12.60
C ASP A 88 -3.68 8.54 -13.44
N ALA A 89 -2.99 8.27 -14.55
CA ALA A 89 -2.25 9.25 -15.31
C ALA A 89 -1.31 10.11 -14.44
N SER A 90 -0.69 9.51 -13.43
CA SER A 90 0.14 10.20 -12.45
C SER A 90 1.47 10.66 -13.06
N MET A 91 1.74 11.96 -13.05
CA MET A 91 2.97 12.52 -13.64
C MET A 91 4.22 12.26 -12.80
N HIS A 92 4.05 12.08 -11.48
CA HIS A 92 5.18 11.97 -10.54
C HIS A 92 4.97 10.82 -9.54
N ARG A 93 6.09 10.18 -9.18
CA ARG A 93 6.17 9.15 -8.13
C ARG A 93 7.43 9.33 -7.30
N ARG A 94 7.31 9.42 -5.98
CA ARG A 94 8.46 9.57 -5.05
C ARG A 94 9.41 10.73 -5.40
N GLY A 95 8.85 11.88 -5.82
CA GLY A 95 9.61 13.07 -6.15
C GLY A 95 10.32 13.05 -7.51
N GLN A 96 10.11 12.02 -8.33
CA GLN A 96 10.59 11.94 -9.71
C GLN A 96 9.44 11.75 -10.69
N THR A 97 9.68 11.96 -11.98
CA THR A 97 8.71 11.68 -13.04
C THR A 97 8.35 10.18 -13.03
N SER A 98 7.06 9.85 -13.18
CA SER A 98 6.61 8.45 -13.26
C SER A 98 7.17 7.75 -14.50
N ILE A 99 7.27 6.40 -14.45
CA ILE A 99 7.82 5.62 -15.56
C ILE A 99 7.03 5.85 -16.86
N HIS A 100 5.69 5.83 -16.79
CA HIS A 100 4.87 6.01 -17.99
C HIS A 100 5.01 7.42 -18.61
N HIS A 101 5.30 8.43 -17.80
CA HIS A 101 5.52 9.78 -18.29
C HIS A 101 6.93 9.98 -18.84
N GLN A 102 7.96 9.32 -18.24
CA GLN A 102 9.36 9.43 -18.64
C GLN A 102 9.71 8.56 -19.86
N PHE A 103 9.17 7.33 -19.93
CA PHE A 103 9.56 6.33 -20.93
C PHE A 103 8.39 5.87 -21.82
N GLY A 104 7.17 6.35 -21.56
CA GLY A 104 5.97 5.94 -22.26
C GLY A 104 5.21 4.79 -21.57
N SER A 105 3.90 4.72 -21.86
CA SER A 105 3.00 3.75 -21.21
C SER A 105 3.35 2.31 -21.57
N ASP A 106 3.79 2.03 -22.80
CA ASP A 106 4.18 0.67 -23.22
C ASP A 106 5.37 0.16 -22.41
N MET A 107 6.38 1.01 -22.19
CA MET A 107 7.55 0.68 -21.37
C MET A 107 7.13 0.43 -19.90
N ALA A 108 6.26 1.27 -19.35
CA ALA A 108 5.77 1.13 -17.98
C ALA A 108 4.97 -0.16 -17.81
N LEU A 109 4.09 -0.49 -18.76
CA LEU A 109 3.31 -1.74 -18.75
C LEU A 109 4.24 -2.96 -18.77
N CYS A 110 5.18 -3.00 -19.73
CA CYS A 110 6.12 -4.12 -19.86
C CYS A 110 7.03 -4.27 -18.63
N LEU A 111 7.50 -3.16 -18.05
CA LEU A 111 8.33 -3.19 -16.85
C LEU A 111 7.52 -3.69 -15.64
N GLY A 112 6.28 -3.25 -15.47
CA GLY A 112 5.39 -3.72 -14.41
C GLY A 112 5.12 -5.23 -14.53
N ASP A 113 4.79 -5.72 -15.72
CA ASP A 113 4.55 -7.14 -15.99
C ASP A 113 5.82 -7.98 -15.76
N TRP A 114 6.98 -7.45 -16.18
CA TRP A 114 8.28 -8.08 -15.91
C TRP A 114 8.52 -8.24 -14.40
N MET A 115 8.21 -7.19 -13.60
CA MET A 115 8.36 -7.24 -12.14
C MET A 115 7.39 -8.25 -11.50
N VAL A 116 6.14 -8.35 -11.98
CA VAL A 116 5.18 -9.38 -11.54
C VAL A 116 5.74 -10.78 -11.81
N ALA A 117 6.22 -11.04 -13.03
CA ALA A 117 6.80 -12.33 -13.40
C ALA A 117 8.03 -12.67 -12.54
N LYS A 118 8.91 -11.68 -12.30
CA LYS A 118 10.11 -11.85 -11.46
C LYS A 118 9.74 -12.10 -9.99
N ALA A 119 8.71 -11.47 -9.45
CA ALA A 119 8.21 -11.73 -8.11
C ALA A 119 7.72 -13.17 -7.97
N PHE A 120 7.02 -13.70 -8.97
CA PHE A 120 6.57 -15.10 -8.97
C PHE A 120 7.77 -16.07 -9.11
N GLU A 121 8.74 -15.76 -9.96
CA GLU A 121 9.97 -16.56 -10.11
C GLU A 121 10.74 -16.65 -8.79
N LEU A 122 10.96 -15.53 -8.11
CA LEU A 122 11.65 -15.50 -6.81
C LEU A 122 10.89 -16.29 -5.75
N SER A 123 9.57 -16.18 -5.72
CA SER A 123 8.71 -16.95 -4.80
C SER A 123 8.77 -18.46 -5.08
N ALA A 124 8.86 -18.85 -6.35
CA ALA A 124 8.94 -20.24 -6.76
C ALA A 124 10.26 -20.92 -6.39
N ARG A 125 11.32 -20.16 -6.08
CA ARG A 125 12.65 -20.71 -5.71
C ARG A 125 12.64 -21.45 -4.36
N HIS A 126 11.63 -21.23 -3.52
CA HIS A 126 11.50 -21.98 -2.27
C HIS A 126 11.11 -23.43 -2.57
N SER A 127 11.99 -24.37 -2.20
CA SER A 127 11.91 -25.79 -2.65
C SER A 127 10.63 -26.51 -2.23
N ILE A 128 10.06 -26.18 -1.07
CA ILE A 128 8.88 -26.85 -0.50
C ILE A 128 7.60 -26.05 -0.73
N HIS A 129 7.63 -24.73 -0.48
CA HIS A 129 6.44 -23.87 -0.43
C HIS A 129 6.32 -22.93 -1.63
N GLY A 130 7.18 -23.04 -2.65
CA GLY A 130 7.20 -22.12 -3.79
C GLY A 130 5.83 -21.97 -4.47
N GLY A 131 5.12 -23.07 -4.69
CA GLY A 131 3.76 -23.03 -5.27
C GLY A 131 2.74 -22.29 -4.40
N GLN A 132 2.83 -22.42 -3.06
CA GLN A 132 1.93 -21.71 -2.12
C GLN A 132 2.26 -20.21 -2.08
N LEU A 133 3.55 -19.84 -2.12
CA LEU A 133 4.00 -18.46 -2.14
C LEU A 133 3.58 -17.73 -3.42
N VAL A 134 3.76 -18.38 -4.58
CA VAL A 134 3.27 -17.87 -5.88
C VAL A 134 1.76 -17.66 -5.83
N SER A 135 1.00 -18.65 -5.34
CA SER A 135 -0.46 -18.55 -5.23
C SER A 135 -0.89 -17.42 -4.31
N LEU A 136 -0.18 -17.19 -3.19
CA LEU A 136 -0.42 -16.09 -2.28
C LEU A 136 -0.23 -14.73 -2.97
N LEU A 137 0.90 -14.53 -3.67
CA LEU A 137 1.17 -13.28 -4.39
C LEU A 137 0.20 -13.07 -5.55
N ALA A 138 -0.13 -14.13 -6.30
CA ALA A 138 -1.09 -14.04 -7.40
C ALA A 138 -2.47 -13.62 -6.88
N LYS A 139 -2.96 -14.19 -5.78
CA LYS A 139 -4.21 -13.80 -5.15
C LYS A 139 -4.16 -12.36 -4.64
N ALA A 140 -3.09 -11.96 -3.97
CA ALA A 140 -2.91 -10.60 -3.49
C ALA A 140 -2.94 -9.58 -4.65
N MET A 141 -2.31 -9.90 -5.79
CA MET A 141 -2.34 -9.04 -6.98
C MET A 141 -3.74 -8.97 -7.59
N GLN A 142 -4.47 -10.09 -7.70
CA GLN A 142 -5.85 -10.11 -8.19
C GLN A 142 -6.77 -9.23 -7.35
N GLU A 143 -6.68 -9.33 -6.02
CA GLU A 143 -7.46 -8.50 -5.09
C GLU A 143 -7.08 -7.02 -5.23
N THR A 144 -5.78 -6.70 -5.34
CA THR A 144 -5.30 -5.32 -5.54
C THR A 144 -5.80 -4.73 -6.86
N CYS A 145 -5.76 -5.49 -7.96
CA CYS A 145 -6.31 -5.06 -9.26
C CYS A 145 -7.82 -4.80 -9.18
N SER A 146 -8.57 -5.66 -8.48
CA SER A 146 -10.01 -5.48 -8.29
C SER A 146 -10.30 -4.22 -7.46
N GLY A 147 -9.52 -3.97 -6.41
CA GLY A 147 -9.60 -2.75 -5.61
C GLY A 147 -9.30 -1.49 -6.44
N GLN A 148 -8.27 -1.52 -7.27
CA GLN A 148 -7.91 -0.41 -8.17
C GLN A 148 -9.02 -0.09 -9.19
N ILE A 149 -9.63 -1.10 -9.80
CA ILE A 149 -10.75 -0.89 -10.72
C ILE A 149 -11.97 -0.34 -10.00
N SER A 150 -12.23 -0.76 -8.78
CA SER A 150 -13.30 -0.19 -7.94
C SER A 150 -13.05 1.28 -7.62
N ASP A 151 -11.80 1.66 -7.34
CA ASP A 151 -11.35 3.02 -7.12
C ASP A 151 -11.59 3.91 -8.36
N ILE A 152 -11.12 3.46 -9.53
CA ILE A 152 -11.25 4.18 -10.81
C ILE A 152 -12.72 4.37 -11.23
N ASN A 153 -13.56 3.36 -11.01
CA ASN A 153 -14.96 3.37 -11.40
C ASN A 153 -15.86 4.17 -10.45
N GLN A 154 -15.37 4.52 -9.26
CA GLN A 154 -16.13 5.27 -8.25
C GLN A 154 -16.18 6.75 -8.61
N ARG A 155 -17.09 7.13 -9.52
CA ARG A 155 -17.25 8.52 -10.00
C ARG A 155 -18.21 9.37 -9.16
N GLN A 156 -18.90 8.76 -8.21
CA GLN A 156 -19.79 9.46 -7.28
C GLN A 156 -19.12 9.51 -5.90
N CYS A 157 -19.53 10.47 -5.07
CA CYS A 157 -19.06 10.52 -3.70
C CYS A 157 -19.39 9.19 -3.00
N ALA A 158 -18.34 8.42 -2.65
CA ALA A 158 -18.48 7.12 -2.02
C ALA A 158 -19.14 7.25 -0.63
N THR A 159 -19.85 6.21 -0.20
CA THR A 159 -20.17 6.06 1.23
C THR A 159 -18.90 5.62 1.98
N VAL A 160 -18.86 5.83 3.30
CA VAL A 160 -17.75 5.35 4.13
C VAL A 160 -17.56 3.82 3.99
N SER A 161 -18.65 3.05 3.86
CA SER A 161 -18.58 1.61 3.62
C SER A 161 -17.91 1.28 2.28
N ALA A 162 -18.35 1.91 1.20
CA ALA A 162 -17.75 1.71 -0.13
C ALA A 162 -16.27 2.13 -0.16
N TRP A 163 -15.93 3.24 0.51
CA TRP A 163 -14.53 3.66 0.66
C TRP A 163 -13.70 2.60 1.40
N LYS A 164 -14.22 2.01 2.50
CA LYS A 164 -13.55 0.93 3.23
C LYS A 164 -13.25 -0.27 2.34
N ASP A 165 -14.24 -0.71 1.55
CA ASP A 165 -14.07 -1.85 0.64
C ASP A 165 -12.97 -1.59 -0.39
N ILE A 166 -12.94 -0.36 -0.97
CA ILE A 166 -11.91 0.07 -1.93
C ILE A 166 -10.53 0.13 -1.25
N ALA A 167 -10.42 0.81 -0.11
CA ALA A 167 -9.16 0.98 0.62
C ALA A 167 -8.58 -0.37 1.08
N THR A 168 -9.42 -1.27 1.58
CA THR A 168 -9.02 -2.63 1.96
C THR A 168 -8.51 -3.41 0.74
N GLY A 169 -9.24 -3.40 -0.36
CA GLY A 169 -8.87 -4.12 -1.59
C GLY A 169 -7.54 -3.63 -2.18
N LYS A 170 -7.29 -2.32 -2.19
CA LYS A 170 -6.04 -1.74 -2.72
C LYS A 170 -4.82 -2.00 -1.84
N THR A 171 -4.97 -1.99 -0.52
CA THR A 171 -3.84 -1.88 0.42
C THR A 171 -3.52 -3.17 1.14
N SER A 172 -4.54 -3.84 1.69
CA SER A 172 -4.36 -4.95 2.62
C SER A 172 -3.71 -6.20 2.00
N PRO A 173 -4.01 -6.62 0.75
CA PRO A 173 -3.45 -7.85 0.20
C PRO A 173 -1.92 -7.82 0.10
N LEU A 174 -1.36 -6.74 -0.44
CA LEU A 174 0.10 -6.57 -0.58
C LEU A 174 0.80 -6.18 0.73
N LEU A 175 0.06 -5.74 1.74
CA LEU A 175 0.60 -5.48 3.08
C LEU A 175 0.64 -6.75 3.93
N LEU A 176 -0.32 -7.66 3.76
CA LEU A 176 -0.42 -8.93 4.46
C LEU A 176 0.56 -9.98 3.93
N ALA A 177 0.75 -10.03 2.61
CA ALA A 177 1.54 -11.08 1.94
C ALA A 177 2.93 -11.29 2.57
N PRO A 178 3.73 -10.25 2.91
CA PRO A 178 5.04 -10.40 3.53
C PRO A 178 5.04 -11.29 4.79
N ILE A 179 4.11 -11.04 5.71
CA ILE A 179 4.01 -11.77 6.99
C ILE A 179 3.42 -13.16 6.75
N LYS A 180 2.35 -13.24 5.93
CA LYS A 180 1.64 -14.49 5.67
C LYS A 180 2.52 -15.49 4.93
N GLY A 181 3.34 -15.04 3.97
CA GLY A 181 4.29 -15.92 3.28
C GLY A 181 5.40 -16.42 4.19
N ALA A 182 5.94 -15.58 5.07
CA ALA A 182 6.90 -16.02 6.08
C ALA A 182 6.28 -17.10 7.01
N ALA A 183 5.02 -16.93 7.42
CA ALA A 183 4.29 -17.92 8.21
C ALA A 183 4.08 -19.24 7.45
N ILE A 184 3.83 -19.20 6.13
CA ILE A 184 3.74 -20.39 5.28
C ILE A 184 5.09 -21.12 5.26
N ILE A 185 6.20 -20.40 5.03
CA ILE A 185 7.55 -20.99 5.01
C ILE A 185 7.87 -21.64 6.36
N ALA A 186 7.53 -20.99 7.47
CA ALA A 186 7.70 -21.51 8.83
C ALA A 186 6.75 -22.66 9.17
N GLN A 187 5.78 -22.98 8.30
CA GLN A 187 4.72 -23.96 8.58
C GLN A 187 3.95 -23.67 9.86
N LEU A 188 3.72 -22.37 10.14
CA LEU A 188 2.96 -21.95 11.31
C LEU A 188 1.53 -22.51 11.21
N LYS A 189 1.11 -23.28 12.21
CA LYS A 189 -0.20 -23.98 12.22
C LYS A 189 -1.32 -23.13 12.77
N ASP A 190 -0.98 -22.04 13.45
CA ASP A 190 -1.96 -21.18 14.07
C ASP A 190 -2.78 -20.41 13.03
N SER A 191 -4.02 -20.12 13.40
CA SER A 191 -4.89 -19.29 12.57
C SER A 191 -4.32 -17.87 12.44
N LEU A 192 -4.23 -17.38 11.21
CA LEU A 192 -3.80 -16.02 10.92
C LEU A 192 -4.95 -15.03 10.78
N HIS A 193 -6.18 -15.43 11.15
CA HIS A 193 -7.36 -14.56 11.00
C HIS A 193 -7.23 -13.22 11.76
N ASN A 194 -6.70 -13.24 12.99
CA ASN A 194 -6.48 -12.00 13.73
C ASN A 194 -5.40 -11.13 13.11
N LEU A 195 -4.37 -11.73 12.49
CA LEU A 195 -3.36 -11.01 11.73
C LEU A 195 -3.96 -10.35 10.48
N GLU A 196 -4.81 -11.07 9.76
CA GLU A 196 -5.50 -10.53 8.57
C GLU A 196 -6.34 -9.31 8.94
N ARG A 197 -7.11 -9.38 10.03
CA ARG A 197 -7.88 -8.24 10.54
C ARG A 197 -7.02 -7.09 11.02
N LEU A 198 -5.92 -7.37 11.73
CA LEU A 198 -4.98 -6.34 12.17
C LEU A 198 -4.40 -5.58 10.97
N VAL A 199 -3.95 -6.30 9.93
CA VAL A 199 -3.40 -5.68 8.72
C VAL A 199 -4.46 -4.86 7.98
N GLU A 200 -5.71 -5.32 7.94
CA GLU A 200 -6.82 -4.55 7.38
C GLU A 200 -7.00 -3.22 8.13
N PHE A 201 -7.07 -3.24 9.46
CA PHE A 201 -7.20 -2.01 10.26
C PHE A 201 -5.99 -1.08 10.08
N CYS A 202 -4.78 -1.61 10.02
CA CYS A 202 -3.58 -0.83 9.71
C CYS A 202 -3.66 -0.18 8.33
N GLY A 203 -4.12 -0.92 7.31
CA GLY A 203 -4.30 -0.42 5.96
C GLY A 203 -5.34 0.69 5.88
N LEU A 204 -6.49 0.52 6.54
CA LEU A 204 -7.54 1.53 6.63
C LEU A 204 -7.06 2.80 7.35
N ALA A 205 -6.36 2.65 8.47
CA ALA A 205 -5.82 3.78 9.21
C ALA A 205 -4.76 4.55 8.40
N TYR A 206 -3.87 3.83 7.72
CA TYR A 206 -2.87 4.43 6.83
C TYR A 206 -3.51 5.21 5.68
N GLN A 207 -4.49 4.60 4.99
CA GLN A 207 -5.19 5.25 3.89
C GLN A 207 -6.00 6.46 4.40
N GLY A 208 -6.72 6.32 5.51
CA GLY A 208 -7.48 7.41 6.11
C GLY A 208 -6.61 8.63 6.46
N ARG A 209 -5.38 8.41 6.93
CA ARG A 209 -4.42 9.50 7.17
C ARG A 209 -3.95 10.18 5.89
N ASN A 210 -3.65 9.42 4.85
CA ASN A 210 -3.30 9.99 3.55
C ASN A 210 -4.44 10.87 3.02
N ASP A 211 -5.68 10.41 3.16
CA ASP A 211 -6.87 11.11 2.73
C ASP A 211 -7.11 12.41 3.54
N ILE A 212 -6.87 12.38 4.85
CA ILE A 212 -6.91 13.58 5.69
C ILE A 212 -5.86 14.58 5.24
N ASN A 213 -4.62 14.12 5.00
CA ASN A 213 -3.52 14.98 4.57
C ASN A 213 -3.75 15.60 3.18
N ASP A 214 -4.47 14.91 2.27
CA ASP A 214 -4.82 15.49 0.97
C ASP A 214 -5.82 16.65 1.11
N ILE A 215 -6.73 16.60 2.10
CA ILE A 215 -7.78 17.62 2.31
C ILE A 215 -7.31 18.78 3.19
N VAL A 216 -6.48 18.51 4.22
CA VAL A 216 -6.02 19.57 5.14
C VAL A 216 -5.31 20.66 4.34
N PRO A 217 -5.67 21.93 4.51
CA PRO A 217 -5.09 23.03 3.76
C PRO A 217 -3.60 23.14 4.04
N SER A 218 -2.82 22.61 3.14
CA SER A 218 -1.41 22.92 2.97
C SER A 218 -1.27 23.84 1.76
N SER A 219 -0.07 24.11 1.32
CA SER A 219 0.19 24.93 0.13
C SER A 219 -0.28 24.28 -1.20
N HIS A 220 -0.89 23.10 -1.18
CA HIS A 220 -1.30 22.37 -2.37
C HIS A 220 -2.82 22.16 -2.46
N ARG A 221 -3.30 22.05 -3.70
CA ARG A 221 -4.67 21.71 -4.05
C ARG A 221 -4.88 20.21 -3.87
N SER A 222 -6.03 19.81 -3.31
CA SER A 222 -6.38 18.39 -3.13
C SER A 222 -6.43 17.65 -4.47
N SER A 223 -5.61 16.62 -4.59
CA SER A 223 -5.58 15.76 -5.78
C SER A 223 -6.79 14.86 -5.87
N ASP A 224 -7.32 14.42 -4.74
CA ASP A 224 -8.48 13.53 -4.67
C ASP A 224 -9.78 14.27 -5.03
N LEU A 225 -9.94 15.51 -4.56
CA LEU A 225 -11.06 16.36 -4.98
C LEU A 225 -10.99 16.72 -6.47
N ASP A 226 -9.79 17.00 -6.98
CA ASP A 226 -9.59 17.33 -8.40
C ASP A 226 -9.89 16.13 -9.29
N GLY A 227 -9.36 14.97 -8.93
CA GLY A 227 -9.54 13.70 -9.63
C GLY A 227 -10.88 12.98 -9.37
N ARG A 228 -11.74 13.49 -8.45
CA ARG A 228 -12.97 12.81 -8.01
C ARG A 228 -12.69 11.39 -7.46
N LYS A 229 -11.56 11.24 -6.78
CA LYS A 229 -11.13 9.95 -6.21
C LYS A 229 -11.85 9.66 -4.90
N PRO A 230 -12.11 8.38 -4.57
CA PRO A 230 -12.57 7.99 -3.25
C PRO A 230 -11.60 8.47 -2.18
N ASN A 231 -12.12 9.18 -1.18
CA ASN A 231 -11.36 9.71 -0.06
C ASN A 231 -12.27 9.69 1.18
N LEU A 232 -11.75 9.24 2.32
CA LEU A 232 -12.50 9.09 3.56
C LEU A 232 -13.19 10.39 3.99
N VAL A 233 -12.45 11.50 3.97
CA VAL A 233 -12.96 12.81 4.41
C VAL A 233 -14.05 13.30 3.48
N ILE A 234 -13.85 13.14 2.17
CA ILE A 234 -14.86 13.46 1.13
C ILE A 234 -16.10 12.60 1.33
N SER A 235 -15.94 11.31 1.58
CA SER A 235 -17.03 10.36 1.82
C SER A 235 -17.85 10.74 3.05
N ILE A 236 -17.18 11.12 4.15
CA ILE A 236 -17.86 11.60 5.35
C ILE A 236 -18.61 12.90 5.05
N TYR A 237 -17.96 13.88 4.44
CA TYR A 237 -18.55 15.20 4.13
C TYR A 237 -19.78 15.07 3.25
N GLY A 238 -19.73 14.29 2.19
CA GLY A 238 -20.82 14.06 1.26
C GLY A 238 -22.04 13.36 1.89
N ASN A 239 -21.86 12.72 3.06
CA ASN A 239 -22.91 12.06 3.83
C ASN A 239 -23.32 12.83 5.11
N LEU A 240 -22.66 13.97 5.42
CA LEU A 240 -23.12 14.84 6.51
C LEU A 240 -24.48 15.45 6.15
N ASP A 241 -25.36 15.55 7.15
CA ASP A 241 -26.59 16.30 7.01
C ASP A 241 -26.30 17.81 7.12
N SER A 242 -25.96 18.41 5.99
CA SER A 242 -25.59 19.83 5.89
C SER A 242 -26.40 20.50 4.78
N GLY A 243 -26.67 21.82 4.93
CA GLY A 243 -27.35 22.60 3.89
C GLY A 243 -26.62 22.60 2.53
N ASN A 244 -25.32 22.31 2.53
CA ASN A 244 -24.50 22.26 1.32
C ASN A 244 -24.42 20.88 0.66
N ARG A 245 -24.97 19.82 1.28
CA ARG A 245 -24.87 18.43 0.78
C ARG A 245 -25.32 18.28 -0.68
N LYS A 246 -26.50 18.85 -1.01
CA LYS A 246 -27.03 18.76 -2.38
C LYS A 246 -26.15 19.48 -3.40
N LEU A 247 -25.67 20.68 -3.04
CA LEU A 247 -24.78 21.46 -3.91
C LEU A 247 -23.43 20.79 -4.10
N PHE A 248 -22.87 20.19 -3.02
CA PHE A 248 -21.64 19.43 -3.08
C PHE A 248 -21.81 18.20 -3.98
N SER A 249 -22.85 17.38 -3.79
CA SER A 249 -23.11 16.20 -4.58
C SER A 249 -23.28 16.52 -6.06
N GLN A 250 -24.01 17.59 -6.40
CA GLN A 250 -24.17 18.06 -7.78
C GLN A 250 -22.82 18.47 -8.40
N TRP A 251 -22.01 19.23 -7.65
CA TRP A 251 -20.69 19.64 -8.11
C TRP A 251 -19.74 18.46 -8.23
N TYR A 252 -19.72 17.54 -7.24
CA TYR A 252 -18.83 16.39 -7.25
C TYR A 252 -19.11 15.45 -8.44
N SER A 253 -20.35 15.35 -8.88
CA SER A 253 -20.75 14.58 -10.05
C SER A 253 -20.56 15.34 -11.38
N SER A 254 -20.11 16.60 -11.34
CA SER A 254 -19.84 17.41 -12.54
C SER A 254 -18.35 17.36 -12.90
N GLU A 255 -18.02 17.78 -14.13
CA GLU A 255 -16.64 17.94 -14.60
C GLU A 255 -16.03 19.31 -14.21
N ASP A 256 -16.75 20.12 -13.42
CA ASP A 256 -16.29 21.45 -13.00
C ASP A 256 -15.17 21.37 -11.97
N VAL A 257 -13.95 21.64 -12.39
CA VAL A 257 -12.77 21.70 -11.52
C VAL A 257 -12.50 23.10 -10.96
N SER A 258 -13.24 24.12 -11.34
CA SER A 258 -13.00 25.50 -10.93
C SER A 258 -13.26 25.73 -9.44
N ARG A 259 -14.10 24.90 -8.79
CA ARG A 259 -14.50 25.02 -7.39
C ARG A 259 -13.77 24.08 -6.42
N VAL A 260 -12.73 23.36 -6.85
CA VAL A 260 -11.99 22.43 -5.97
C VAL A 260 -11.49 23.12 -4.69
N SER A 261 -10.82 24.27 -4.80
CA SER A 261 -10.31 25.00 -3.63
C SER A 261 -11.43 25.54 -2.72
N HIS A 262 -12.60 25.87 -3.27
CA HIS A 262 -13.76 26.25 -2.49
C HIS A 262 -14.26 25.07 -1.63
N TRP A 263 -14.46 23.91 -2.27
CA TRP A 263 -14.94 22.73 -1.56
C TRP A 263 -13.89 22.16 -0.59
N GLN A 264 -12.61 22.20 -0.94
CA GLN A 264 -11.54 21.80 -0.02
C GLN A 264 -11.59 22.63 1.29
N LYS A 265 -11.76 23.94 1.20
CA LYS A 265 -11.93 24.81 2.39
C LYS A 265 -13.18 24.46 3.19
N ASN A 266 -14.31 24.22 2.53
CA ASN A 266 -15.56 23.86 3.19
C ASN A 266 -15.45 22.52 3.92
N ILE A 267 -14.84 21.52 3.28
CA ILE A 267 -14.59 20.19 3.88
C ILE A 267 -13.64 20.33 5.07
N ALA A 268 -12.53 21.02 4.90
CA ALA A 268 -11.52 21.22 5.94
C ALA A 268 -12.04 21.97 7.18
N SER A 269 -13.06 22.83 7.01
CA SER A 269 -13.69 23.57 8.12
C SER A 269 -14.93 22.87 8.70
N SER A 270 -15.26 21.68 8.23
CA SER A 270 -16.40 20.89 8.70
C SER A 270 -15.96 19.82 9.72
N ASP A 271 -16.96 19.15 10.34
CA ASP A 271 -16.71 18.03 11.24
C ASP A 271 -16.15 16.78 10.53
N ALA A 272 -16.01 16.79 9.19
CA ALA A 272 -15.55 15.62 8.43
C ALA A 272 -14.12 15.20 8.81
N ILE A 273 -13.22 16.17 9.02
CA ILE A 273 -11.84 15.89 9.47
C ILE A 273 -11.83 15.24 10.86
N LEU A 274 -12.62 15.80 11.81
CA LEU A 274 -12.71 15.26 13.16
C LEU A 274 -13.19 13.79 13.12
N ARG A 275 -14.28 13.53 12.39
CA ARG A 275 -14.85 12.18 12.27
C ARG A 275 -13.91 11.20 11.54
N ALA A 276 -13.15 11.68 10.55
CA ALA A 276 -12.14 10.87 9.89
C ALA A 276 -11.02 10.47 10.86
N ASN A 277 -10.53 11.41 11.68
CA ASN A 277 -9.55 11.12 12.72
C ASN A 277 -10.09 10.15 13.77
N GLU A 278 -11.34 10.28 14.22
CA GLU A 278 -11.99 9.35 15.15
C GLU A 278 -12.03 7.92 14.58
N LEU A 279 -12.34 7.76 13.29
CA LEU A 279 -12.32 6.45 12.63
C LEU A 279 -10.90 5.87 12.55
N VAL A 280 -9.91 6.69 12.20
CA VAL A 280 -8.51 6.26 12.14
C VAL A 280 -8.03 5.78 13.51
N GLU A 281 -8.29 6.55 14.57
CA GLU A 281 -7.92 6.17 15.94
C GLU A 281 -8.67 4.92 16.41
N HIS A 282 -9.95 4.76 16.04
CA HIS A 282 -10.72 3.54 16.31
C HIS A 282 -10.07 2.31 15.65
N TRP A 283 -9.71 2.37 14.36
CA TRP A 283 -9.03 1.25 13.68
C TRP A 283 -7.69 0.91 14.30
N LEU A 284 -6.92 1.92 14.72
CA LEU A 284 -5.64 1.69 15.41
C LEU A 284 -5.84 1.04 16.77
N ALA A 285 -6.87 1.43 17.52
CA ALA A 285 -7.22 0.81 18.80
C ALA A 285 -7.65 -0.65 18.61
N GLU A 286 -8.47 -0.96 17.58
CA GLU A 286 -8.83 -2.33 17.24
C GLU A 286 -7.61 -3.17 16.85
N ALA A 287 -6.67 -2.60 16.07
CA ALA A 287 -5.42 -3.26 15.73
C ALA A 287 -4.56 -3.56 16.98
N ASP A 288 -4.44 -2.62 17.92
CA ASP A 288 -3.71 -2.82 19.18
C ASP A 288 -4.29 -4.00 20.01
N VAL A 289 -5.62 -4.10 20.09
CA VAL A 289 -6.28 -5.22 20.80
C VAL A 289 -5.92 -6.54 20.14
N LEU A 290 -5.91 -6.61 18.81
CA LEU A 290 -5.62 -7.83 18.07
C LEU A 290 -4.17 -8.31 18.26
N VAL A 291 -3.19 -7.42 18.55
CA VAL A 291 -1.78 -7.81 18.77
C VAL A 291 -1.66 -8.92 19.81
N SER A 292 -2.43 -8.87 20.89
CA SER A 292 -2.40 -9.88 21.96
C SER A 292 -2.90 -11.26 21.51
N LEU A 293 -3.72 -11.30 20.43
CA LEU A 293 -4.35 -12.51 19.88
C LEU A 293 -3.58 -13.11 18.70
N ILE A 294 -2.48 -12.47 18.29
CA ILE A 294 -1.57 -12.94 17.24
C ILE A 294 -0.64 -14.02 17.83
N PRO A 295 -0.23 -15.04 17.03
CA PRO A 295 0.82 -15.99 17.44
C PRO A 295 2.05 -15.29 18.02
N SER A 296 2.60 -15.82 19.11
CA SER A 296 3.67 -15.15 19.91
C SER A 296 4.86 -14.71 19.06
N GLU A 297 5.22 -15.50 18.07
CA GLU A 297 6.35 -15.29 17.16
C GLU A 297 6.15 -14.06 16.28
N LEU A 298 4.91 -13.71 15.95
CA LEU A 298 4.56 -12.59 15.06
C LEU A 298 4.11 -11.34 15.82
N ARG A 299 3.92 -11.39 17.16
CA ARG A 299 3.40 -10.24 17.92
C ARG A 299 4.25 -9.00 17.79
N PHE A 300 5.58 -9.17 17.92
CA PHE A 300 6.50 -8.05 17.84
C PHE A 300 6.46 -7.35 16.48
N ILE A 301 6.35 -8.13 15.39
CA ILE A 301 6.22 -7.59 14.02
C ILE A 301 4.88 -6.90 13.85
N SER A 302 3.80 -7.50 14.34
CA SER A 302 2.45 -6.93 14.29
C SER A 302 2.35 -5.63 15.08
N GLN A 303 2.94 -5.55 16.26
CA GLN A 303 3.03 -4.32 17.05
C GLN A 303 3.84 -3.25 16.31
N GLY A 304 4.99 -3.61 15.73
CA GLY A 304 5.79 -2.69 14.93
C GLY A 304 5.05 -2.15 13.70
N LEU A 305 4.18 -2.95 13.07
CA LEU A 305 3.31 -2.50 11.98
C LEU A 305 2.32 -1.43 12.49
N VAL A 306 1.62 -1.67 13.59
CA VAL A 306 0.68 -0.71 14.19
C VAL A 306 1.39 0.59 14.55
N GLU A 307 2.54 0.51 15.22
CA GLU A 307 3.34 1.69 15.61
C GLU A 307 3.85 2.47 14.38
N SER A 308 4.26 1.79 13.30
CA SER A 308 4.69 2.46 12.07
C SER A 308 3.56 3.26 11.44
N VAL A 309 2.32 2.75 11.47
CA VAL A 309 1.16 3.49 11.00
C VAL A 309 0.85 4.66 11.93
N LYS A 310 0.96 4.51 13.25
CA LYS A 310 0.78 5.62 14.21
C LYS A 310 1.77 6.77 13.97
N GLN A 311 3.01 6.48 13.60
CA GLN A 311 4.06 7.49 13.36
C GLN A 311 3.93 8.22 12.01
N THR A 312 3.20 7.68 11.04
CA THR A 312 2.96 8.39 9.76
C THR A 312 2.08 9.64 9.90
N ALA A 313 1.64 9.99 11.11
CA ALA A 313 0.78 11.12 11.42
C ALA A 313 1.52 12.45 11.67
N THR A 314 2.85 12.44 11.66
CA THR A 314 3.71 13.63 11.82
C THR A 314 4.43 13.95 10.53
#